data_33800102eee0eaff46b95b3e000e4e6a
#
_entry.id   33800102eee0eaff46b95b3e000e4e6a
#
_cell.length_a   1.000
_cell.length_b   1.000
_cell.length_c   1.000
_cell.angle_alpha   90.00
_cell.angle_beta   90.00
_cell.angle_gamma   90.00
#
_symmetry.space_group_name_H-M   'P 1'
#
loop_
_entity.id
_entity.type
_entity.pdbx_description
1 polymer ?
#
loop_
_entity_poly.entity_id
_entity_poly.type
_entity_poly.pdbx_seq_one_letter_code
_entity_poly.pdbx_strand_id
1 'polypeptide(L)'
;MYFKQFYLGCLAHASYLIGSDGEAAVVDPQRDVEQYVAEAAAQGLKIKYVIETHLHADFVSGHRELAERTGAEIVFGKKAGATFPHRAVEDGDEVSIGSVKLRVIETPGHTPESICLLVTEADAGDGAREPQRLLTGDTLFVGDVGRPDLAGGLGFTPQQMAAMMYDTLHNKILKLDDAIEVYPAHGAGSMCGKNLSSEKSSTIGQQRKFNYALQPMTKDEFVRMMTADLPEAPAYFPKDAEINRTGASSLTELPPLSPLSAADVLQHAKQAGVVLDVRSAADFGSGHLPGSLNIGLGGQYASWAGTLISFDAPVVIVAESEEKANEAQCRLARVGLENVKGYLAGGVQAWREAGFEVATVPQITVAELKELIENDNYLQVIDVRRGGEYESGHAPRAATAPLANLRETLPKLNLNPSRKTAVICAGGYRSSAATSIMQSLGFTNLLNVTGGTNAWIKAGYEVEMPGTAAAASPSPQAERG
;
A
#
# COMPACT_ATOMS: atom_id res chain seq x y z
N MET A 1 -4.01 17.13 -27.04
CA MET A 1 -3.60 16.99 -25.59
C MET A 1 -2.67 15.81 -25.40
N TYR A 2 -1.60 15.97 -24.62
CA TYR A 2 -0.77 14.85 -24.12
C TYR A 2 -1.35 14.35 -22.79
N PHE A 3 -1.45 13.02 -22.61
CA PHE A 3 -1.96 12.42 -21.38
C PHE A 3 -1.20 11.12 -21.08
N LYS A 4 -0.56 11.05 -19.92
CA LYS A 4 0.18 9.85 -19.50
C LYS A 4 -0.12 9.51 -18.04
N GLN A 5 -0.49 8.24 -17.81
CA GLN A 5 -0.60 7.64 -16.48
C GLN A 5 0.74 6.99 -16.11
N PHE A 6 1.23 7.31 -14.93
CA PHE A 6 2.33 6.61 -14.26
C PHE A 6 1.74 5.71 -13.20
N TYR A 7 2.16 4.47 -13.13
CA TYR A 7 1.62 3.51 -12.16
C TYR A 7 2.73 2.89 -11.32
N LEU A 8 2.66 3.09 -10.02
CA LEU A 8 3.56 2.56 -9.01
C LEU A 8 2.97 1.29 -8.38
N GLY A 9 3.33 0.12 -8.91
CA GLY A 9 2.72 -1.16 -8.51
C GLY A 9 2.86 -1.51 -7.03
N CYS A 10 3.95 -1.10 -6.37
CA CYS A 10 4.17 -1.42 -4.95
C CYS A 10 3.28 -0.65 -3.96
N LEU A 11 2.67 0.45 -4.40
CA LEU A 11 1.68 1.25 -3.66
C LEU A 11 0.30 1.19 -4.35
N ALA A 12 0.21 0.51 -5.50
CA ALA A 12 -0.96 0.51 -6.37
C ALA A 12 -1.47 1.93 -6.70
N HIS A 13 -0.53 2.89 -6.81
CA HIS A 13 -0.80 4.30 -6.99
C HIS A 13 -0.63 4.74 -8.44
N ALA A 14 -1.54 5.57 -8.92
CA ALA A 14 -1.52 6.18 -10.24
C ALA A 14 -1.43 7.71 -10.14
N SER A 15 -0.48 8.29 -10.88
CA SER A 15 -0.33 9.73 -11.07
C SER A 15 -0.39 10.06 -12.56
N TYR A 16 -0.60 11.33 -12.88
CA TYR A 16 -0.90 11.75 -14.25
C TYR A 16 -0.06 12.93 -14.69
N LEU A 17 0.43 12.92 -15.93
CA LEU A 17 1.01 14.07 -16.60
C LEU A 17 0.09 14.45 -17.75
N ILE A 18 -0.39 15.68 -17.72
CA ILE A 18 -1.28 16.25 -18.72
C ILE A 18 -0.57 17.44 -19.36
N GLY A 19 -0.52 17.49 -20.70
CA GLY A 19 0.21 18.53 -21.41
C GLY A 19 -0.53 19.04 -22.64
N SER A 20 -0.38 20.35 -22.93
CA SER A 20 -0.85 21.00 -24.12
C SER A 20 -0.03 22.26 -24.38
N ASP A 21 0.25 22.56 -25.64
CA ASP A 21 0.87 23.81 -26.11
C ASP A 21 2.15 24.19 -25.33
N GLY A 22 3.01 23.20 -25.06
CA GLY A 22 4.27 23.39 -24.35
C GLY A 22 4.16 23.49 -22.82
N GLU A 23 2.97 23.40 -22.25
CA GLU A 23 2.71 23.47 -20.81
C GLU A 23 2.21 22.12 -20.27
N ALA A 24 2.44 21.84 -18.98
CA ALA A 24 1.97 20.62 -18.35
C ALA A 24 1.52 20.83 -16.89
N ALA A 25 0.68 19.91 -16.42
CA ALA A 25 0.45 19.65 -14.99
C ALA A 25 0.77 18.20 -14.66
N VAL A 26 1.23 17.98 -13.44
CA VAL A 26 1.33 16.64 -12.82
C VAL A 26 0.29 16.55 -11.72
N VAL A 27 -0.48 15.46 -11.70
CA VAL A 27 -1.51 15.21 -10.70
C VAL A 27 -1.10 14.03 -9.85
N ASP A 28 -1.16 14.19 -8.52
CA ASP A 28 -0.81 13.21 -7.48
C ASP A 28 0.59 12.60 -7.67
N PRO A 29 1.68 13.39 -7.72
CA PRO A 29 3.00 12.87 -8.00
C PRO A 29 3.51 11.95 -6.91
N GLN A 30 4.18 10.87 -7.32
CA GLN A 30 4.95 10.01 -6.44
C GLN A 30 6.09 10.78 -5.78
N ARG A 31 6.65 10.22 -4.70
CA ARG A 31 7.77 10.80 -3.98
C ARG A 31 9.00 11.03 -4.87
N ASP A 32 9.31 10.09 -5.78
CA ASP A 32 10.42 10.16 -6.71
C ASP A 32 10.00 10.85 -8.01
N VAL A 33 10.33 12.13 -8.12
CA VAL A 33 9.80 13.04 -9.15
C VAL A 33 10.55 13.02 -10.48
N GLU A 34 11.71 12.39 -10.56
CA GLU A 34 12.56 12.40 -11.77
C GLU A 34 11.82 11.95 -13.03
N GLN A 35 10.96 10.96 -12.91
CA GLN A 35 10.18 10.42 -14.02
C GLN A 35 9.28 11.47 -14.68
N TYR A 36 8.72 12.41 -13.91
CA TYR A 36 7.86 13.49 -14.45
C TYR A 36 8.69 14.56 -15.15
N VAL A 37 9.83 14.92 -14.55
CA VAL A 37 10.75 15.90 -15.13
C VAL A 37 11.31 15.38 -16.46
N ALA A 38 11.76 14.12 -16.48
CA ALA A 38 12.29 13.49 -17.68
C ALA A 38 11.23 13.35 -18.77
N GLU A 39 10.01 12.92 -18.42
CA GLU A 39 8.91 12.77 -19.39
C GLU A 39 8.47 14.13 -19.97
N ALA A 40 8.27 15.14 -19.12
CA ALA A 40 7.90 16.47 -19.58
C ALA A 40 8.97 17.04 -20.54
N ALA A 41 10.25 16.89 -20.21
CA ALA A 41 11.36 17.31 -21.06
C ALA A 41 11.36 16.57 -22.41
N ALA A 42 11.13 15.25 -22.42
CA ALA A 42 11.06 14.44 -23.63
C ALA A 42 9.91 14.86 -24.57
N GLN A 43 8.82 15.40 -24.01
CA GLN A 43 7.67 15.91 -24.76
C GLN A 43 7.75 17.43 -25.06
N GLY A 44 8.83 18.08 -24.67
CA GLY A 44 8.97 19.55 -24.82
C GLY A 44 7.97 20.33 -23.98
N LEU A 45 7.53 19.79 -22.85
CA LEU A 45 6.55 20.38 -21.96
C LEU A 45 7.23 21.00 -20.72
N LYS A 46 6.74 22.16 -20.29
CA LYS A 46 7.10 22.79 -19.02
C LYS A 46 6.02 22.54 -17.98
N ILE A 47 6.38 21.86 -16.88
CA ILE A 47 5.46 21.65 -15.76
C ILE A 47 5.18 23.00 -15.09
N LYS A 48 3.93 23.45 -15.13
CA LYS A 48 3.44 24.70 -14.53
C LYS A 48 2.66 24.48 -13.25
N TYR A 49 2.02 23.32 -13.12
CA TYR A 49 1.21 22.99 -11.97
C TYR A 49 1.54 21.58 -11.45
N VAL A 50 1.51 21.46 -10.12
CA VAL A 50 1.50 20.19 -9.39
C VAL A 50 0.21 20.17 -8.59
N ILE A 51 -0.70 19.28 -8.91
CA ILE A 51 -2.06 19.26 -8.35
C ILE A 51 -2.22 18.01 -7.51
N GLU A 52 -2.67 18.18 -6.28
CA GLU A 52 -3.05 17.07 -5.42
C GLU A 52 -4.57 16.96 -5.36
N THR A 53 -5.10 15.78 -5.64
CA THR A 53 -6.55 15.54 -5.53
C THR A 53 -7.01 15.55 -4.08
N HIS A 54 -6.12 15.16 -3.16
CA HIS A 54 -6.33 15.16 -1.71
C HIS A 54 -4.99 15.03 -0.97
N LEU A 55 -5.02 15.10 0.35
CA LEU A 55 -3.86 14.78 1.18
C LEU A 55 -3.75 13.24 1.31
N HIS A 56 -2.85 12.65 0.52
CA HIS A 56 -2.60 11.21 0.54
C HIS A 56 -2.15 10.74 1.92
N ALA A 57 -2.76 9.67 2.41
CA ALA A 57 -2.39 9.05 3.67
C ALA A 57 -1.48 7.82 3.49
N ASP A 58 -1.50 7.20 2.35
CA ASP A 58 -0.83 5.93 2.07
C ASP A 58 0.57 6.08 1.46
N PHE A 59 0.96 7.32 1.11
CA PHE A 59 2.33 7.66 0.69
C PHE A 59 2.62 9.16 0.87
N VAL A 60 3.92 9.47 0.92
CA VAL A 60 4.41 10.86 0.90
C VAL A 60 4.57 11.31 -0.55
N SER A 61 3.84 12.34 -0.94
CA SER A 61 3.89 12.91 -2.28
C SER A 61 5.17 13.70 -2.55
N GLY A 62 5.57 13.75 -3.80
CA GLY A 62 6.69 14.54 -4.30
C GLY A 62 6.31 15.98 -4.72
N HIS A 63 5.12 16.47 -4.38
CA HIS A 63 4.62 17.76 -4.85
C HIS A 63 5.56 18.93 -4.57
N ARG A 64 6.16 18.98 -3.37
CA ARG A 64 7.10 20.05 -3.03
C ARG A 64 8.39 19.98 -3.84
N GLU A 65 9.02 18.82 -3.87
CA GLU A 65 10.25 18.65 -4.64
C GLU A 65 10.04 18.92 -6.13
N LEU A 66 8.92 18.45 -6.70
CA LEU A 66 8.59 18.71 -8.11
C LEU A 66 8.38 20.20 -8.38
N ALA A 67 7.66 20.90 -7.49
CA ALA A 67 7.44 22.34 -7.60
C ALA A 67 8.77 23.13 -7.46
N GLU A 68 9.62 22.79 -6.52
CA GLU A 68 10.94 23.43 -6.33
C GLU A 68 11.84 23.24 -7.56
N ARG A 69 11.86 22.05 -8.17
CA ARG A 69 12.69 21.73 -9.34
C ARG A 69 12.21 22.36 -10.64
N THR A 70 10.90 22.59 -10.77
CA THR A 70 10.29 23.04 -12.04
C THR A 70 9.82 24.49 -12.01
N GLY A 71 9.69 25.08 -10.82
CA GLY A 71 9.04 26.37 -10.60
C GLY A 71 7.52 26.31 -10.76
N ALA A 72 6.92 25.11 -10.67
CA ALA A 72 5.48 24.90 -10.77
C ALA A 72 4.74 25.39 -9.53
N GLU A 73 3.51 25.88 -9.73
CA GLU A 73 2.58 26.22 -8.66
C GLU A 73 1.92 24.94 -8.12
N ILE A 74 1.93 24.75 -6.78
CA ILE A 74 1.22 23.65 -6.14
C ILE A 74 -0.25 24.03 -5.98
N VAL A 75 -1.17 23.09 -6.28
CA VAL A 75 -2.62 23.30 -6.23
C VAL A 75 -3.26 22.25 -5.34
N PHE A 76 -4.12 22.69 -4.41
CA PHE A 76 -4.91 21.84 -3.52
C PHE A 76 -6.35 22.30 -3.42
N GLY A 77 -7.26 21.40 -3.08
CA GLY A 77 -8.59 21.77 -2.62
C GLY A 77 -8.51 22.71 -1.41
N LYS A 78 -9.33 23.75 -1.36
CA LYS A 78 -9.30 24.84 -0.35
C LYS A 78 -9.27 24.38 1.10
N LYS A 79 -9.82 23.19 1.39
CA LYS A 79 -9.90 22.64 2.76
C LYS A 79 -8.68 21.83 3.18
N ALA A 80 -7.67 21.68 2.32
CA ALA A 80 -6.47 20.86 2.61
C ALA A 80 -5.68 21.38 3.82
N GLY A 81 -5.66 22.71 4.03
CA GLY A 81 -4.95 23.31 5.15
C GLY A 81 -3.43 23.10 5.08
N ALA A 82 -2.87 22.97 3.87
CA ALA A 82 -1.43 22.85 3.68
C ALA A 82 -0.72 24.11 4.18
N THR A 83 0.44 23.92 4.85
CA THR A 83 1.12 25.01 5.57
C THR A 83 2.18 25.74 4.74
N PHE A 84 2.41 25.31 3.52
CA PHE A 84 3.32 25.94 2.54
C PHE A 84 2.54 26.70 1.47
N PRO A 85 3.21 27.59 0.70
CA PRO A 85 2.55 28.32 -0.39
C PRO A 85 1.95 27.38 -1.43
N HIS A 86 0.66 27.54 -1.69
CA HIS A 86 -0.09 26.81 -2.70
C HIS A 86 -1.29 27.62 -3.19
N ARG A 87 -1.81 27.28 -4.36
CA ARG A 87 -3.07 27.77 -4.87
C ARG A 87 -4.21 26.91 -4.31
N ALA A 88 -5.07 27.51 -3.51
CA ALA A 88 -6.30 26.88 -3.05
C ALA A 88 -7.38 27.00 -4.12
N VAL A 89 -8.05 25.89 -4.46
CA VAL A 89 -9.14 25.83 -5.45
C VAL A 89 -10.44 25.32 -4.83
N GLU A 90 -11.57 25.74 -5.39
CA GLU A 90 -12.90 25.34 -4.96
C GLU A 90 -13.79 24.89 -6.15
N ASP A 91 -14.99 24.43 -5.86
CA ASP A 91 -15.92 23.85 -6.84
C ASP A 91 -16.17 24.79 -8.01
N GLY A 92 -15.91 24.34 -9.22
CA GLY A 92 -16.07 25.10 -10.45
C GLY A 92 -14.87 25.91 -10.90
N ASP A 93 -13.80 26.04 -10.10
CA ASP A 93 -12.56 26.68 -10.54
C ASP A 93 -11.93 25.92 -11.71
N GLU A 94 -11.16 26.65 -12.54
CA GLU A 94 -10.45 26.09 -13.68
C GLU A 94 -8.93 26.35 -13.57
N VAL A 95 -8.14 25.33 -13.87
CA VAL A 95 -6.69 25.40 -14.10
C VAL A 95 -6.45 25.14 -15.58
N SER A 96 -5.84 26.10 -16.28
CA SER A 96 -5.58 26.01 -17.72
C SER A 96 -4.14 25.60 -18.00
N ILE A 97 -3.96 24.68 -18.95
CA ILE A 97 -2.68 24.17 -19.45
C ILE A 97 -2.74 24.24 -20.97
N GLY A 98 -2.19 25.29 -21.56
CA GLY A 98 -2.40 25.58 -22.99
C GLY A 98 -3.89 25.64 -23.33
N SER A 99 -4.34 24.80 -24.27
CA SER A 99 -5.75 24.67 -24.69
C SER A 99 -6.56 23.70 -23.81
N VAL A 100 -5.93 22.99 -22.85
CA VAL A 100 -6.61 22.07 -21.94
C VAL A 100 -7.06 22.79 -20.67
N LYS A 101 -8.28 22.48 -20.21
CA LYS A 101 -8.86 22.98 -18.97
C LYS A 101 -9.09 21.84 -17.99
N LEU A 102 -8.67 22.04 -16.75
CA LEU A 102 -8.94 21.17 -15.62
C LEU A 102 -9.97 21.86 -14.73
N ARG A 103 -11.23 21.44 -14.84
CA ARG A 103 -12.30 21.97 -13.99
C ARG A 103 -12.36 21.21 -12.68
N VAL A 104 -12.31 21.93 -11.58
CA VAL A 104 -12.36 21.38 -10.22
C VAL A 104 -13.80 21.02 -9.85
N ILE A 105 -13.97 19.84 -9.27
CA ILE A 105 -15.22 19.37 -8.64
C ILE A 105 -14.85 19.00 -7.20
N GLU A 106 -15.34 19.74 -6.20
CA GLU A 106 -15.18 19.33 -4.80
C GLU A 106 -15.92 18.02 -4.54
N THR A 107 -15.21 17.04 -4.00
CA THR A 107 -15.71 15.68 -3.80
C THR A 107 -15.41 15.16 -2.38
N PRO A 108 -15.83 15.86 -1.30
CA PRO A 108 -15.60 15.39 0.05
C PRO A 108 -16.23 14.03 0.29
N GLY A 109 -15.53 13.17 1.07
CA GLY A 109 -16.02 11.83 1.40
C GLY A 109 -14.92 10.85 1.78
N HIS A 110 -13.87 10.74 0.98
CA HIS A 110 -12.64 10.06 1.39
C HIS A 110 -11.84 10.95 2.35
N THR A 111 -11.57 12.18 1.92
CA THR A 111 -11.07 13.27 2.77
C THR A 111 -11.97 14.51 2.62
N PRO A 112 -11.96 15.46 3.58
CA PRO A 112 -12.83 16.64 3.51
C PRO A 112 -12.46 17.62 2.41
N GLU A 113 -11.21 17.63 1.95
CA GLU A 113 -10.65 18.50 0.92
C GLU A 113 -10.61 17.87 -0.46
N SER A 114 -11.01 16.60 -0.62
CA SER A 114 -10.93 15.88 -1.89
C SER A 114 -11.54 16.64 -3.05
N ILE A 115 -10.85 16.61 -4.20
CA ILE A 115 -11.33 17.16 -5.47
C ILE A 115 -11.17 16.11 -6.59
N CYS A 116 -12.06 16.17 -7.56
CA CYS A 116 -11.88 15.56 -8.87
C CYS A 116 -11.55 16.62 -9.90
N LEU A 117 -10.85 16.26 -10.97
CA LEU A 117 -10.49 17.16 -12.06
C LEU A 117 -11.12 16.68 -13.36
N LEU A 118 -12.07 17.42 -13.89
CA LEU A 118 -12.66 17.17 -15.21
C LEU A 118 -11.76 17.80 -16.27
N VAL A 119 -11.08 16.97 -17.04
CA VAL A 119 -10.14 17.37 -18.10
C VAL A 119 -10.91 17.52 -19.40
N THR A 120 -10.84 18.72 -19.99
CA THR A 120 -11.48 19.04 -21.27
C THR A 120 -10.47 19.71 -22.19
N GLU A 121 -10.47 19.37 -23.46
CA GLU A 121 -9.73 20.11 -24.48
C GLU A 121 -10.65 21.12 -25.15
N ALA A 122 -10.15 22.31 -25.43
CA ALA A 122 -10.92 23.32 -26.19
C ALA A 122 -11.19 22.80 -27.59
N ASP A 123 -12.41 22.98 -28.09
CA ASP A 123 -12.87 22.50 -29.39
C ASP A 123 -11.87 22.83 -30.50
N ALA A 124 -11.36 21.85 -31.19
CA ALA A 124 -10.50 21.98 -32.37
C ALA A 124 -11.29 22.47 -33.62
N GLY A 125 -12.53 22.89 -33.46
CA GLY A 125 -13.34 23.55 -34.52
C GLY A 125 -13.98 22.59 -35.54
N ASP A 126 -13.78 21.26 -35.44
CA ASP A 126 -14.35 20.30 -36.38
C ASP A 126 -15.59 19.54 -35.81
N GLY A 127 -16.05 19.89 -34.61
CA GLY A 127 -17.25 19.33 -33.97
C GLY A 127 -17.08 17.93 -33.36
N ALA A 128 -15.92 17.33 -33.47
CA ALA A 128 -15.60 16.08 -32.76
C ALA A 128 -15.10 16.42 -31.35
N ARG A 129 -15.92 16.18 -30.33
CA ARG A 129 -15.47 16.28 -28.94
C ARG A 129 -14.62 15.06 -28.61
N GLU A 130 -13.35 15.28 -28.24
CA GLU A 130 -12.57 14.24 -27.57
C GLU A 130 -13.27 13.79 -26.29
N PRO A 131 -13.19 12.50 -25.93
CA PRO A 131 -13.75 12.04 -24.67
C PRO A 131 -13.15 12.80 -23.51
N GLN A 132 -14.01 13.34 -22.64
CA GLN A 132 -13.58 14.01 -21.41
C GLN A 132 -13.03 12.98 -20.43
N ARG A 133 -12.03 13.36 -19.65
CA ARG A 133 -11.42 12.52 -18.61
C ARG A 133 -11.69 13.12 -17.24
N LEU A 134 -12.03 12.26 -16.29
CA LEU A 134 -12.20 12.61 -14.90
C LEU A 134 -11.09 11.95 -14.08
N LEU A 135 -10.18 12.76 -13.53
CA LEU A 135 -9.23 12.29 -12.52
C LEU A 135 -9.95 12.31 -11.18
N THR A 136 -10.17 11.15 -10.61
CA THR A 136 -11.09 11.01 -9.47
C THR A 136 -10.38 10.94 -8.12
N GLY A 137 -9.04 10.94 -8.09
CA GLY A 137 -8.33 10.69 -6.84
C GLY A 137 -8.85 9.42 -6.17
N ASP A 138 -9.15 9.53 -4.90
CA ASP A 138 -9.74 8.46 -4.09
C ASP A 138 -11.26 8.63 -3.87
N THR A 139 -11.90 9.47 -4.67
CA THR A 139 -13.37 9.60 -4.63
C THR A 139 -14.07 8.41 -5.27
N LEU A 140 -13.60 7.99 -6.45
CA LEU A 140 -14.19 6.90 -7.24
C LEU A 140 -13.07 6.06 -7.85
N PHE A 141 -13.08 4.76 -7.54
CA PHE A 141 -12.21 3.76 -8.16
C PHE A 141 -12.96 2.93 -9.19
N VAL A 142 -12.25 2.09 -9.91
CA VAL A 142 -12.90 1.09 -10.78
C VAL A 142 -13.48 -0.03 -9.91
N GLY A 143 -14.81 -0.04 -9.80
CA GLY A 143 -15.58 -1.02 -9.01
C GLY A 143 -15.70 -0.73 -7.52
N ASP A 144 -15.09 0.36 -7.03
CA ASP A 144 -15.08 0.72 -5.61
C ASP A 144 -15.08 2.23 -5.40
N VAL A 145 -15.04 2.69 -4.14
CA VAL A 145 -14.87 4.09 -3.72
C VAL A 145 -13.91 4.16 -2.53
N GLY A 146 -13.36 5.34 -2.28
CA GLY A 146 -12.45 5.56 -1.15
C GLY A 146 -13.11 5.26 0.20
N ARG A 147 -12.31 4.78 1.15
CA ARG A 147 -12.78 4.53 2.53
C ARG A 147 -13.03 5.86 3.27
N PRO A 148 -14.10 5.94 4.10
CA PRO A 148 -14.49 7.22 4.74
C PRO A 148 -13.89 7.43 6.13
N ASP A 149 -12.98 6.61 6.62
CA ASP A 149 -12.54 6.58 8.02
C ASP A 149 -11.15 7.19 8.28
N LEU A 150 -10.52 7.81 7.28
CA LEU A 150 -9.17 8.35 7.41
C LEU A 150 -9.13 9.77 8.00
N ALA A 151 -10.26 10.49 8.07
CA ALA A 151 -10.33 11.88 8.54
C ALA A 151 -10.57 12.02 10.06
N GLY A 152 -10.41 10.95 10.85
CA GLY A 152 -10.63 10.98 12.30
C GLY A 152 -9.74 11.98 13.04
N GLY A 153 -8.48 12.12 12.64
CA GLY A 153 -7.55 13.12 13.17
C GLY A 153 -7.95 14.57 12.91
N LEU A 154 -8.85 14.82 11.94
CA LEU A 154 -9.43 16.12 11.63
C LEU A 154 -10.80 16.36 12.31
N GLY A 155 -11.25 15.44 13.17
CA GLY A 155 -12.50 15.55 13.92
C GLY A 155 -13.75 15.06 13.19
N PHE A 156 -13.61 14.36 12.04
CA PHE A 156 -14.73 13.76 11.31
C PHE A 156 -14.93 12.30 11.71
N THR A 157 -16.20 11.90 11.89
CA THR A 157 -16.51 10.46 12.04
C THR A 157 -16.61 9.77 10.69
N PRO A 158 -16.40 8.45 10.61
CA PRO A 158 -16.61 7.69 9.38
C PRO A 158 -18.02 7.87 8.80
N GLN A 159 -19.03 7.99 9.66
CA GLN A 159 -20.42 8.21 9.25
C GLN A 159 -20.62 9.57 8.60
N GLN A 160 -19.99 10.62 9.12
CA GLN A 160 -20.02 11.96 8.51
C GLN A 160 -19.36 11.96 7.14
N MET A 161 -18.19 11.33 7.01
CA MET A 161 -17.46 11.24 5.75
C MET A 161 -18.22 10.39 4.72
N ALA A 162 -18.77 9.25 5.12
CA ALA A 162 -19.61 8.43 4.25
C ALA A 162 -20.87 9.19 3.77
N ALA A 163 -21.47 9.99 4.64
CA ALA A 163 -22.61 10.82 4.25
C ALA A 163 -22.24 11.90 3.21
N MET A 164 -21.07 12.53 3.35
CA MET A 164 -20.54 13.47 2.35
C MET A 164 -20.22 12.75 1.03
N MET A 165 -19.65 11.54 1.10
CA MET A 165 -19.35 10.73 -0.06
C MET A 165 -20.62 10.38 -0.84
N TYR A 166 -21.71 10.01 -0.16
CA TYR A 166 -23.00 9.79 -0.80
C TYR A 166 -23.44 11.03 -1.60
N ASP A 167 -23.43 12.22 -0.97
CA ASP A 167 -23.80 13.45 -1.64
C ASP A 167 -22.90 13.75 -2.85
N THR A 168 -21.60 13.53 -2.72
CA THR A 168 -20.62 13.64 -3.80
C THR A 168 -20.96 12.70 -4.96
N LEU A 169 -21.10 11.42 -4.69
CA LEU A 169 -21.30 10.40 -5.73
C LEU A 169 -22.66 10.54 -6.40
N HIS A 170 -23.74 10.65 -5.62
CA HIS A 170 -25.12 10.63 -6.17
C HIS A 170 -25.59 12.02 -6.69
N ASN A 171 -25.05 13.12 -6.16
CA ASN A 171 -25.50 14.46 -6.54
C ASN A 171 -24.56 15.19 -7.51
N LYS A 172 -23.28 14.74 -7.65
CA LYS A 172 -22.31 15.36 -8.56
C LYS A 172 -21.82 14.35 -9.61
N ILE A 173 -21.16 13.26 -9.20
CA ILE A 173 -20.51 12.30 -10.12
C ILE A 173 -21.52 11.61 -11.02
N LEU A 174 -22.63 11.09 -10.48
CA LEU A 174 -23.68 10.43 -11.27
C LEU A 174 -24.47 11.37 -12.19
N LYS A 175 -24.23 12.68 -12.15
CA LYS A 175 -24.80 13.66 -13.10
C LYS A 175 -23.91 13.91 -14.32
N LEU A 176 -22.69 13.38 -14.30
CA LEU A 176 -21.78 13.47 -15.43
C LEU A 176 -22.21 12.51 -16.55
N ASP A 177 -21.74 12.82 -17.77
CA ASP A 177 -22.01 12.00 -18.96
C ASP A 177 -21.39 10.61 -18.82
N ASP A 178 -22.11 9.59 -19.28
CA ASP A 178 -21.68 8.20 -19.21
C ASP A 178 -20.42 7.89 -20.03
N ALA A 179 -20.11 8.71 -21.03
CA ALA A 179 -18.94 8.55 -21.89
C ALA A 179 -17.62 9.08 -21.23
N ILE A 180 -17.71 9.86 -20.15
CA ILE A 180 -16.52 10.39 -19.47
C ILE A 180 -15.67 9.25 -18.93
N GLU A 181 -14.39 9.24 -19.30
CA GLU A 181 -13.42 8.28 -18.83
C GLU A 181 -13.01 8.57 -17.38
N VAL A 182 -12.95 7.54 -16.53
CA VAL A 182 -12.58 7.61 -15.10
C VAL A 182 -11.16 7.14 -14.92
N TYR A 183 -10.32 7.96 -14.30
CA TYR A 183 -8.92 7.71 -13.99
C TYR A 183 -8.67 7.92 -12.48
N PRO A 184 -8.66 6.86 -11.68
CA PRO A 184 -8.49 6.95 -10.21
C PRO A 184 -7.02 7.04 -9.80
N ALA A 185 -6.76 7.51 -8.55
CA ALA A 185 -5.42 7.49 -7.99
C ALA A 185 -4.94 6.09 -7.56
N HIS A 186 -5.82 5.12 -7.41
CA HIS A 186 -5.45 3.77 -6.98
C HIS A 186 -6.12 2.66 -7.79
N GLY A 187 -5.43 1.49 -7.82
CA GLY A 187 -5.90 0.23 -8.36
C GLY A 187 -5.81 -0.91 -7.36
N ALA A 188 -5.93 -2.15 -7.85
CA ALA A 188 -5.89 -3.37 -7.02
C ALA A 188 -4.62 -3.44 -6.16
N GLY A 189 -4.81 -3.65 -4.86
CA GLY A 189 -3.74 -3.75 -3.87
C GLY A 189 -3.58 -2.53 -2.96
N SER A 190 -4.22 -1.38 -3.27
CA SER A 190 -4.27 -0.24 -2.36
C SER A 190 -5.08 -0.55 -1.11
N MET A 191 -4.76 0.13 -0.02
CA MET A 191 -5.48 0.07 1.26
C MET A 191 -6.53 1.19 1.39
N CYS A 192 -6.69 2.03 0.37
CA CYS A 192 -7.65 3.12 0.32
C CYS A 192 -9.07 2.69 -0.08
N GLY A 193 -9.27 1.43 -0.49
CA GLY A 193 -10.57 0.83 -0.78
C GLY A 193 -10.64 -0.65 -0.39
N LYS A 194 -11.81 -1.29 -0.59
CA LYS A 194 -12.06 -2.69 -0.19
C LYS A 194 -11.81 -3.69 -1.33
N ASN A 195 -12.31 -3.39 -2.54
CA ASN A 195 -12.39 -4.33 -3.67
C ASN A 195 -12.00 -3.67 -5.00
N LEU A 196 -10.86 -2.99 -5.06
CA LEU A 196 -10.42 -2.30 -6.27
C LEU A 196 -10.12 -3.29 -7.40
N SER A 197 -10.58 -2.95 -8.62
CA SER A 197 -10.25 -3.69 -9.84
C SER A 197 -8.79 -3.52 -10.24
N SER A 198 -8.28 -4.49 -11.01
CA SER A 198 -6.97 -4.39 -11.67
C SER A 198 -6.97 -3.49 -12.91
N GLU A 199 -8.14 -3.07 -13.37
CA GLU A 199 -8.28 -2.13 -14.49
C GLU A 199 -7.82 -0.73 -14.08
N LYS A 200 -7.13 -0.07 -14.99
CA LYS A 200 -6.50 1.25 -14.72
C LYS A 200 -7.41 2.44 -15.03
N SER A 201 -8.49 2.21 -15.74
CA SER A 201 -9.49 3.21 -16.12
C SER A 201 -10.85 2.55 -16.39
N SER A 202 -11.89 3.37 -16.43
CA SER A 202 -13.26 2.94 -16.74
C SER A 202 -14.04 4.09 -17.38
N THR A 203 -15.37 4.06 -17.36
CA THR A 203 -16.21 5.20 -17.69
C THR A 203 -17.30 5.39 -16.62
N ILE A 204 -17.85 6.60 -16.52
CA ILE A 204 -18.98 6.88 -15.61
C ILE A 204 -20.13 5.90 -15.85
N GLY A 205 -20.45 5.62 -17.12
CA GLY A 205 -21.52 4.67 -17.47
C GLY A 205 -21.25 3.23 -17.04
N GLN A 206 -19.99 2.77 -17.09
CA GLN A 206 -19.62 1.46 -16.54
C GLN A 206 -19.71 1.46 -15.02
N GLN A 207 -19.17 2.48 -14.36
CA GLN A 207 -19.23 2.57 -12.90
C GLN A 207 -20.69 2.63 -12.40
N ARG A 208 -21.57 3.38 -13.08
CA ARG A 208 -23.01 3.41 -12.79
C ARG A 208 -23.64 2.01 -12.83
N LYS A 209 -23.18 1.11 -13.70
CA LYS A 209 -23.74 -0.25 -13.86
C LYS A 209 -23.16 -1.24 -12.84
N PHE A 210 -21.86 -1.17 -12.54
CA PHE A 210 -21.17 -2.25 -11.86
C PHE A 210 -20.62 -1.86 -10.47
N ASN A 211 -20.44 -0.57 -10.19
CA ASN A 211 -19.95 -0.13 -8.90
C ASN A 211 -21.05 -0.20 -7.84
N TYR A 212 -20.85 -0.97 -6.80
CA TYR A 212 -21.83 -1.18 -5.74
C TYR A 212 -22.24 0.10 -5.02
N ALA A 213 -21.28 1.04 -4.86
CA ALA A 213 -21.49 2.31 -4.17
C ALA A 213 -22.34 3.32 -5.00
N LEU A 214 -22.52 3.07 -6.29
CA LEU A 214 -23.31 3.91 -7.20
C LEU A 214 -24.71 3.35 -7.48
N GLN A 215 -25.07 2.22 -6.87
CA GLN A 215 -26.40 1.63 -7.03
C GLN A 215 -27.47 2.46 -6.32
N PRO A 216 -28.72 2.42 -6.77
CA PRO A 216 -29.82 3.10 -6.10
C PRO A 216 -29.98 2.62 -4.66
N MET A 217 -29.76 3.51 -3.70
CA MET A 217 -29.96 3.26 -2.27
C MET A 217 -30.19 4.57 -1.52
N THR A 218 -30.70 4.48 -0.31
CA THR A 218 -30.82 5.64 0.58
C THR A 218 -29.46 6.03 1.16
N LYS A 219 -29.33 7.28 1.57
CA LYS A 219 -28.10 7.77 2.24
C LYS A 219 -27.76 6.95 3.50
N ASP A 220 -28.76 6.58 4.29
CA ASP A 220 -28.55 5.79 5.51
C ASP A 220 -28.08 4.36 5.20
N GLU A 221 -28.59 3.75 4.13
CA GLU A 221 -28.09 2.44 3.66
C GLU A 221 -26.65 2.55 3.20
N PHE A 222 -26.31 3.57 2.42
CA PHE A 222 -24.94 3.84 1.98
C PHE A 222 -23.99 4.01 3.18
N VAL A 223 -24.34 4.84 4.15
CA VAL A 223 -23.52 5.09 5.34
C VAL A 223 -23.28 3.79 6.10
N ARG A 224 -24.34 2.98 6.35
CA ARG A 224 -24.17 1.68 7.01
C ARG A 224 -23.23 0.76 6.24
N MET A 225 -23.41 0.65 4.92
CA MET A 225 -22.59 -0.20 4.05
C MET A 225 -21.13 0.24 4.04
N MET A 226 -20.87 1.55 3.93
CA MET A 226 -19.51 2.09 3.85
C MET A 226 -18.75 2.03 5.18
N THR A 227 -19.47 2.05 6.30
CA THR A 227 -18.86 2.01 7.64
C THR A 227 -18.86 0.62 8.28
N ALA A 228 -19.45 -0.38 7.62
CA ALA A 228 -19.37 -1.78 8.05
C ALA A 228 -18.01 -2.40 7.66
N ASP A 229 -17.47 -3.22 8.54
CA ASP A 229 -16.30 -4.08 8.30
C ASP A 229 -15.09 -3.34 7.68
N LEU A 230 -14.83 -2.12 8.15
CA LEU A 230 -13.66 -1.36 7.73
C LEU A 230 -12.39 -2.03 8.31
N PRO A 231 -11.44 -2.43 7.47
CA PRO A 231 -10.15 -2.91 7.95
C PRO A 231 -9.42 -1.77 8.67
N GLU A 232 -8.69 -2.09 9.73
CA GLU A 232 -7.87 -1.12 10.45
C GLU A 232 -6.93 -0.39 9.47
N ALA A 233 -6.88 0.94 9.58
CA ALA A 233 -5.97 1.74 8.77
C ALA A 233 -4.52 1.53 9.25
N PRO A 234 -3.55 1.46 8.34
CA PRO A 234 -2.13 1.37 8.73
C PRO A 234 -1.72 2.51 9.66
N ALA A 235 -0.91 2.21 10.67
CA ALA A 235 -0.49 3.18 11.67
C ALA A 235 0.28 4.38 11.10
N TYR A 236 0.89 4.25 9.94
CA TYR A 236 1.64 5.33 9.28
C TYR A 236 0.76 6.34 8.53
N PHE A 237 -0.49 6.00 8.19
CA PHE A 237 -1.39 6.85 7.40
C PHE A 237 -1.56 8.28 7.97
N PRO A 238 -1.86 8.47 9.27
CA PRO A 238 -1.99 9.82 9.81
C PRO A 238 -0.70 10.64 9.70
N LYS A 239 0.46 9.97 9.74
CA LYS A 239 1.75 10.61 9.65
C LYS A 239 2.07 11.05 8.23
N ASP A 240 1.82 10.20 7.23
CA ASP A 240 2.02 10.55 5.83
C ASP A 240 1.10 11.71 5.40
N ALA A 241 -0.18 11.68 5.81
CA ALA A 241 -1.09 12.80 5.58
C ALA A 241 -0.58 14.11 6.22
N GLU A 242 0.00 14.05 7.43
CA GLU A 242 0.61 15.22 8.08
C GLU A 242 1.86 15.70 7.34
N ILE A 243 2.73 14.80 6.88
CA ILE A 243 3.90 15.14 6.07
C ILE A 243 3.45 15.80 4.75
N ASN A 244 2.43 15.28 4.10
CA ASN A 244 1.89 15.88 2.88
C ASN A 244 1.28 17.26 3.12
N ARG A 245 0.67 17.47 4.28
CA ARG A 245 0.11 18.77 4.70
C ARG A 245 1.17 19.81 5.05
N THR A 246 2.27 19.39 5.67
CA THR A 246 3.36 20.28 6.10
C THR A 246 4.48 20.42 5.07
N GLY A 247 4.55 19.49 4.15
CA GLY A 247 5.54 19.41 3.07
C GLY A 247 6.76 18.57 3.45
N ALA A 248 6.99 17.52 2.66
CA ALA A 248 8.18 16.67 2.80
C ALA A 248 9.46 17.39 2.32
N SER A 249 10.61 17.05 2.88
CA SER A 249 11.92 17.43 2.35
C SER A 249 12.16 16.75 0.99
N SER A 250 13.06 17.28 0.16
CA SER A 250 13.44 16.64 -1.11
C SER A 250 14.14 15.30 -0.86
N LEU A 251 13.94 14.31 -1.74
CA LEU A 251 14.72 13.06 -1.72
C LEU A 251 16.22 13.31 -1.93
N THR A 252 16.57 14.39 -2.62
CA THR A 252 17.98 14.80 -2.80
C THR A 252 18.64 15.29 -1.52
N GLU A 253 17.85 15.63 -0.51
CA GLU A 253 18.33 16.03 0.83
C GLU A 253 18.52 14.84 1.78
N LEU A 254 18.08 13.65 1.39
CA LEU A 254 18.31 12.43 2.18
C LEU A 254 19.82 12.22 2.32
N PRO A 255 20.31 11.93 3.54
CA PRO A 255 21.74 11.67 3.73
C PRO A 255 22.14 10.41 2.93
N PRO A 256 23.31 10.42 2.27
CA PRO A 256 23.82 9.24 1.59
C PRO A 256 23.97 8.10 2.60
N LEU A 257 23.68 6.87 2.18
CA LEU A 257 23.79 5.71 3.05
C LEU A 257 25.24 5.45 3.44
N SER A 258 25.49 5.37 4.74
CA SER A 258 26.80 5.00 5.27
C SER A 258 26.98 3.48 5.22
N PRO A 259 28.11 2.97 4.66
CA PRO A 259 28.46 1.57 4.81
C PRO A 259 28.86 1.27 6.26
N LEU A 260 28.20 0.28 6.89
CA LEU A 260 28.43 -0.12 8.27
C LEU A 260 29.12 -1.48 8.32
N SER A 261 30.02 -1.65 9.28
CA SER A 261 30.62 -2.96 9.57
C SER A 261 29.60 -3.89 10.23
N ALA A 262 29.85 -5.19 10.20
CA ALA A 262 29.03 -6.17 10.91
C ALA A 262 28.96 -5.90 12.42
N ALA A 263 30.05 -5.38 13.04
CA ALA A 263 30.08 -5.00 14.45
C ALA A 263 29.17 -3.79 14.74
N ASP A 264 29.14 -2.78 13.85
CA ASP A 264 28.26 -1.61 13.99
C ASP A 264 26.79 -2.02 13.88
N VAL A 265 26.46 -2.92 12.93
CA VAL A 265 25.09 -3.44 12.76
C VAL A 265 24.66 -4.26 13.98
N LEU A 266 25.55 -5.08 14.54
CA LEU A 266 25.29 -5.81 15.79
C LEU A 266 25.03 -4.83 16.96
N GLN A 267 25.80 -3.76 17.05
CA GLN A 267 25.61 -2.74 18.09
C GLN A 267 24.26 -2.01 17.89
N HIS A 268 23.90 -1.68 16.66
CA HIS A 268 22.60 -1.09 16.31
C HIS A 268 21.43 -2.00 16.75
N ALA A 269 21.50 -3.30 16.43
CA ALA A 269 20.48 -4.26 16.84
C ALA A 269 20.34 -4.36 18.37
N LYS A 270 21.45 -4.33 19.12
CA LYS A 270 21.46 -4.32 20.59
C LYS A 270 20.82 -3.06 21.20
N GLN A 271 20.79 -1.96 20.47
CA GLN A 271 20.16 -0.68 20.87
C GLN A 271 18.69 -0.60 20.45
N ALA A 272 18.05 -1.74 20.16
CA ALA A 272 16.68 -1.83 19.67
C ALA A 272 16.43 -1.11 18.32
N GLY A 273 17.48 -0.90 17.53
CA GLY A 273 17.37 -0.44 16.15
C GLY A 273 16.82 -1.57 15.24
N VAL A 274 16.12 -1.19 14.20
CA VAL A 274 15.59 -2.15 13.22
C VAL A 274 16.68 -2.52 12.22
N VAL A 275 16.97 -3.81 12.10
CA VAL A 275 17.75 -4.37 11.00
C VAL A 275 16.78 -4.89 9.96
N LEU A 276 16.70 -4.21 8.82
CA LEU A 276 15.75 -4.50 7.75
C LEU A 276 16.45 -5.26 6.61
N ASP A 277 16.13 -6.54 6.46
CA ASP A 277 16.62 -7.36 5.36
C ASP A 277 15.67 -7.23 4.16
N VAL A 278 16.15 -6.60 3.09
CA VAL A 278 15.35 -6.28 1.89
C VAL A 278 15.52 -7.32 0.77
N ARG A 279 16.26 -8.39 1.03
CA ARG A 279 16.47 -9.49 0.09
C ARG A 279 15.21 -10.33 -0.08
N SER A 280 15.25 -11.24 -1.06
CA SER A 280 14.14 -12.15 -1.32
C SER A 280 13.86 -13.06 -0.10
N ALA A 281 12.64 -13.61 0.00
CA ALA A 281 12.28 -14.58 1.02
C ALA A 281 13.18 -15.83 0.98
N ALA A 282 13.64 -16.23 -0.22
CA ALA A 282 14.55 -17.36 -0.40
C ALA A 282 15.95 -17.06 0.14
N ASP A 283 16.50 -15.89 -0.18
CA ASP A 283 17.83 -15.46 0.31
C ASP A 283 17.82 -15.25 1.81
N PHE A 284 16.78 -14.61 2.34
CA PHE A 284 16.56 -14.48 3.77
C PHE A 284 16.49 -15.87 4.46
N GLY A 285 15.69 -16.78 3.90
CA GLY A 285 15.51 -18.12 4.42
C GLY A 285 16.79 -18.95 4.43
N SER A 286 17.68 -18.75 3.44
CA SER A 286 18.97 -19.44 3.34
C SER A 286 20.01 -18.97 4.36
N GLY A 287 19.84 -17.76 4.90
CA GLY A 287 20.70 -17.20 5.93
C GLY A 287 20.52 -15.70 6.10
N HIS A 288 20.27 -15.27 7.34
CA HIS A 288 20.05 -13.87 7.70
C HIS A 288 20.61 -13.56 9.10
N LEU A 289 20.69 -12.26 9.40
CA LEU A 289 21.09 -11.77 10.72
C LEU A 289 19.99 -12.10 11.75
N PRO A 290 20.31 -12.74 12.88
CA PRO A 290 19.31 -13.00 13.91
C PRO A 290 18.59 -11.73 14.36
N GLY A 291 17.26 -11.79 14.40
CA GLY A 291 16.40 -10.66 14.77
C GLY A 291 16.15 -9.62 13.67
N SER A 292 16.69 -9.81 12.45
CA SER A 292 16.36 -8.93 11.33
C SER A 292 14.92 -9.16 10.85
N LEU A 293 14.26 -8.07 10.41
CA LEU A 293 12.94 -8.09 9.81
C LEU A 293 13.08 -8.23 8.29
N ASN A 294 12.43 -9.23 7.68
CA ASN A 294 12.48 -9.39 6.24
C ASN A 294 11.28 -8.73 5.56
N ILE A 295 11.54 -7.76 4.71
CA ILE A 295 10.57 -7.18 3.77
C ILE A 295 11.26 -7.01 2.43
N GLY A 296 11.11 -7.98 1.53
CA GLY A 296 11.80 -7.99 0.24
C GLY A 296 11.38 -6.87 -0.70
N LEU A 297 12.31 -6.32 -1.48
CA LEU A 297 12.02 -5.26 -2.47
C LEU A 297 11.07 -5.70 -3.59
N GLY A 298 10.93 -7.00 -3.84
CA GLY A 298 10.11 -7.53 -4.93
C GLY A 298 8.58 -7.45 -4.75
N GLY A 299 8.09 -6.93 -3.60
CA GLY A 299 6.66 -6.86 -3.29
C GLY A 299 6.18 -5.46 -2.88
N GLN A 300 5.16 -5.42 -2.04
CA GLN A 300 4.62 -4.18 -1.46
C GLN A 300 5.53 -3.68 -0.31
N TYR A 301 6.80 -3.47 -0.62
CA TYR A 301 7.86 -3.15 0.34
C TYR A 301 7.53 -1.92 1.20
N ALA A 302 7.23 -0.79 0.58
CA ALA A 302 6.98 0.47 1.28
C ALA A 302 5.77 0.36 2.22
N SER A 303 4.63 -0.16 1.73
CA SER A 303 3.42 -0.32 2.54
C SER A 303 3.65 -1.24 3.75
N TRP A 304 4.37 -2.37 3.58
CA TRP A 304 4.67 -3.26 4.69
C TRP A 304 5.72 -2.68 5.64
N ALA A 305 6.69 -1.94 5.14
CA ALA A 305 7.65 -1.23 5.99
C ALA A 305 6.93 -0.19 6.87
N GLY A 306 6.06 0.65 6.28
CA GLY A 306 5.25 1.61 7.02
C GLY A 306 4.31 0.96 8.04
N THR A 307 3.79 -0.26 7.73
CA THR A 307 2.91 -1.00 8.65
C THR A 307 3.68 -1.64 9.82
N LEU A 308 4.90 -2.15 9.59
CA LEU A 308 5.62 -3.00 10.54
C LEU A 308 6.73 -2.28 11.31
N ILE A 309 7.20 -1.13 10.81
CA ILE A 309 8.29 -0.35 11.41
C ILE A 309 7.71 0.92 12.02
N SER A 310 8.05 1.19 13.28
CA SER A 310 7.67 2.45 13.94
C SER A 310 8.33 3.63 13.23
N PHE A 311 7.59 4.71 13.05
CA PHE A 311 8.00 5.88 12.27
C PHE A 311 9.37 6.45 12.63
N ASP A 312 9.68 6.56 13.92
CA ASP A 312 10.94 7.12 14.42
C ASP A 312 12.06 6.08 14.60
N ALA A 313 11.78 4.79 14.29
CA ALA A 313 12.76 3.74 14.51
C ALA A 313 14.00 3.94 13.64
N PRO A 314 15.22 3.88 14.20
CA PRO A 314 16.43 3.89 13.41
C PRO A 314 16.56 2.58 12.64
N VAL A 315 16.74 2.66 11.32
CA VAL A 315 16.79 1.50 10.40
C VAL A 315 18.20 1.32 9.86
N VAL A 316 18.71 0.09 9.86
CA VAL A 316 19.89 -0.33 9.10
C VAL A 316 19.44 -1.36 8.08
N ILE A 317 19.88 -1.20 6.82
CA ILE A 317 19.48 -2.04 5.69
C ILE A 317 20.47 -3.18 5.48
N VAL A 318 19.97 -4.38 5.22
CA VAL A 318 20.72 -5.53 4.69
C VAL A 318 20.21 -5.83 3.29
N ALA A 319 21.09 -5.70 2.30
CA ALA A 319 20.78 -5.87 0.89
C ALA A 319 21.86 -6.67 0.17
N GLU A 320 21.60 -7.09 -1.09
CA GLU A 320 22.58 -7.77 -1.95
C GLU A 320 23.68 -6.82 -2.44
N SER A 321 23.39 -5.52 -2.55
CA SER A 321 24.33 -4.50 -3.04
C SER A 321 23.99 -3.13 -2.45
N GLU A 322 24.94 -2.20 -2.55
CA GLU A 322 24.74 -0.78 -2.21
C GLU A 322 23.60 -0.15 -3.04
N GLU A 323 23.51 -0.48 -4.33
CA GLU A 323 22.44 -0.01 -5.21
C GLU A 323 21.05 -0.42 -4.65
N LYS A 324 20.91 -1.68 -4.22
CA LYS A 324 19.68 -2.18 -3.59
C LYS A 324 19.40 -1.53 -2.24
N ALA A 325 20.43 -1.20 -1.49
CA ALA A 325 20.27 -0.45 -0.24
C ALA A 325 19.76 0.98 -0.50
N ASN A 326 20.30 1.67 -1.52
CA ASN A 326 19.83 2.99 -1.94
C ASN A 326 18.40 2.95 -2.49
N GLU A 327 18.03 1.94 -3.29
CA GLU A 327 16.65 1.70 -3.71
C GLU A 327 15.72 1.54 -2.51
N ALA A 328 16.16 0.75 -1.51
CA ALA A 328 15.40 0.53 -0.28
C ALA A 328 15.17 1.84 0.49
N GLN A 329 16.20 2.67 0.67
CA GLN A 329 16.08 3.98 1.33
C GLN A 329 15.07 4.89 0.62
N CYS A 330 15.17 5.03 -0.69
CA CYS A 330 14.23 5.82 -1.49
C CYS A 330 12.79 5.33 -1.30
N ARG A 331 12.58 4.01 -1.32
CA ARG A 331 11.25 3.42 -1.16
C ARG A 331 10.70 3.47 0.26
N LEU A 332 11.56 3.53 1.30
CA LEU A 332 11.17 3.83 2.68
C LEU A 332 10.67 5.28 2.80
N ALA A 333 11.33 6.21 2.14
CA ALA A 333 10.93 7.62 2.14
C ALA A 333 9.56 7.84 1.48
N ARG A 334 9.09 6.94 0.61
CA ARG A 334 7.72 6.99 0.05
C ARG A 334 6.62 6.85 1.11
N VAL A 335 6.94 6.32 2.29
CA VAL A 335 6.04 6.18 3.44
C VAL A 335 6.62 6.86 4.68
N GLY A 336 7.37 7.92 4.49
CA GLY A 336 7.90 8.79 5.54
C GLY A 336 8.97 8.16 6.44
N LEU A 337 9.45 6.95 6.17
CA LEU A 337 10.49 6.28 6.95
C LEU A 337 11.88 6.73 6.50
N GLU A 338 12.33 7.90 6.99
CA GLU A 338 13.58 8.54 6.57
C GLU A 338 14.73 8.35 7.58
N ASN A 339 14.49 7.74 8.76
CA ASN A 339 15.51 7.52 9.79
C ASN A 339 16.42 6.32 9.48
N VAL A 340 17.02 6.28 8.27
CA VAL A 340 17.93 5.22 7.84
C VAL A 340 19.36 5.59 8.23
N LYS A 341 20.04 4.72 8.99
CA LYS A 341 21.39 4.95 9.54
C LYS A 341 22.51 4.46 8.64
N GLY A 342 22.21 3.59 7.69
CA GLY A 342 23.17 3.02 6.78
C GLY A 342 22.78 1.61 6.32
N TYR A 343 23.74 0.90 5.74
CA TYR A 343 23.55 -0.47 5.27
C TYR A 343 24.74 -1.35 5.66
N LEU A 344 24.53 -2.66 5.79
CA LEU A 344 25.59 -3.63 6.05
C LEU A 344 26.50 -3.77 4.82
N ALA A 345 27.72 -3.25 4.90
CA ALA A 345 28.70 -3.38 3.85
C ALA A 345 29.10 -4.85 3.66
N GLY A 346 29.09 -5.34 2.40
CA GLY A 346 29.34 -6.74 2.08
C GLY A 346 28.21 -7.72 2.44
N GLY A 347 27.08 -7.22 2.91
CA GLY A 347 25.87 -8.00 3.16
C GLY A 347 26.07 -9.14 4.17
N VAL A 348 25.24 -10.18 4.06
CA VAL A 348 25.26 -11.34 4.97
C VAL A 348 26.60 -12.12 4.91
N GLN A 349 27.33 -12.01 3.80
CA GLN A 349 28.65 -12.65 3.67
C GLN A 349 29.65 -12.00 4.63
N ALA A 350 29.72 -10.66 4.69
CA ALA A 350 30.59 -9.96 5.65
C ALA A 350 30.22 -10.23 7.11
N TRP A 351 28.92 -10.43 7.39
CA TRP A 351 28.44 -10.87 8.71
C TRP A 351 28.99 -12.26 9.11
N ARG A 352 28.96 -13.21 8.19
CA ARG A 352 29.52 -14.56 8.38
C ARG A 352 31.04 -14.53 8.59
N GLU A 353 31.76 -13.75 7.77
CA GLU A 353 33.21 -13.57 7.84
C GLU A 353 33.67 -12.92 9.16
N ALA A 354 32.82 -12.06 9.74
CA ALA A 354 33.03 -11.51 11.08
C ALA A 354 32.81 -12.53 12.23
N GLY A 355 32.40 -13.78 11.90
CA GLY A 355 32.19 -14.85 12.86
C GLY A 355 30.87 -14.76 13.64
N PHE A 356 29.90 -13.97 13.17
CA PHE A 356 28.61 -13.86 13.81
C PHE A 356 27.63 -14.96 13.37
N GLU A 357 26.70 -15.29 14.26
CA GLU A 357 25.67 -16.29 14.02
C GLU A 357 24.75 -15.89 12.87
N VAL A 358 24.33 -16.88 12.07
CA VAL A 358 23.39 -16.72 10.96
C VAL A 358 22.18 -17.61 11.24
N ALA A 359 21.00 -17.02 11.27
CA ALA A 359 19.73 -17.71 11.39
C ALA A 359 19.21 -18.16 10.01
N THR A 360 18.30 -19.11 10.00
CA THR A 360 17.66 -19.64 8.78
C THR A 360 16.14 -19.81 8.98
N VAL A 361 15.40 -19.79 7.87
CA VAL A 361 13.99 -20.19 7.79
C VAL A 361 13.81 -21.07 6.56
N PRO A 362 13.70 -22.39 6.69
CA PRO A 362 13.48 -23.27 5.55
C PRO A 362 12.26 -22.86 4.73
N GLN A 363 12.43 -22.92 3.41
CA GLN A 363 11.36 -22.66 2.44
C GLN A 363 10.76 -24.01 2.05
N ILE A 364 9.46 -24.17 2.18
CA ILE A 364 8.74 -25.38 1.77
C ILE A 364 7.70 -25.05 0.69
N THR A 365 7.43 -26.02 -0.16
CA THR A 365 6.37 -25.98 -1.16
C THR A 365 5.01 -26.28 -0.53
N VAL A 366 3.92 -25.99 -1.25
CA VAL A 366 2.56 -26.36 -0.83
C VAL A 366 2.35 -27.88 -0.79
N ALA A 367 3.10 -28.65 -1.61
CA ALA A 367 3.06 -30.11 -1.56
C ALA A 367 3.69 -30.65 -0.27
N GLU A 368 4.85 -30.12 0.13
CA GLU A 368 5.48 -30.47 1.41
C GLU A 368 4.62 -30.05 2.60
N LEU A 369 3.96 -28.88 2.51
CA LEU A 369 3.00 -28.46 3.55
C LEU A 369 1.85 -29.48 3.67
N LYS A 370 1.29 -29.94 2.53
CA LYS A 370 0.22 -30.94 2.53
C LYS A 370 0.66 -32.22 3.21
N GLU A 371 1.83 -32.74 2.86
CA GLU A 371 2.41 -33.93 3.50
C GLU A 371 2.59 -33.74 5.02
N LEU A 372 3.04 -32.57 5.45
CA LEU A 372 3.17 -32.24 6.87
C LEU A 372 1.82 -32.18 7.58
N ILE A 373 0.78 -31.60 6.97
CA ILE A 373 -0.58 -31.57 7.53
C ILE A 373 -1.13 -32.98 7.72
N GLU A 374 -0.87 -33.88 6.77
CA GLU A 374 -1.36 -35.28 6.81
C GLU A 374 -0.62 -36.15 7.81
N ASN A 375 0.70 -35.93 8.01
CA ASN A 375 1.57 -36.83 8.75
C ASN A 375 2.05 -36.31 10.11
N ASP A 376 1.93 -35.00 10.38
CA ASP A 376 2.36 -34.40 11.66
C ASP A 376 1.16 -33.79 12.41
N ASN A 377 0.65 -34.53 13.38
CA ASN A 377 -0.47 -34.08 14.21
C ASN A 377 -0.13 -32.89 15.11
N TYR A 378 1.15 -32.57 15.29
CA TYR A 378 1.63 -31.49 16.13
C TYR A 378 2.03 -30.24 15.32
N LEU A 379 1.95 -30.33 13.99
CA LEU A 379 2.21 -29.18 13.12
C LEU A 379 1.27 -28.01 13.46
N GLN A 380 1.82 -26.84 13.61
CA GLN A 380 1.10 -25.57 13.70
C GLN A 380 1.10 -24.92 12.30
N VAL A 381 -0.05 -24.48 11.82
CA VAL A 381 -0.17 -23.76 10.54
C VAL A 381 -0.76 -22.39 10.81
N ILE A 382 -0.08 -21.34 10.36
CA ILE A 382 -0.50 -19.94 10.59
C ILE A 382 -0.69 -19.25 9.24
N ASP A 383 -1.90 -18.80 8.99
CA ASP A 383 -2.23 -17.96 7.83
C ASP A 383 -2.15 -16.48 8.22
N VAL A 384 -1.22 -15.76 7.59
CA VAL A 384 -0.96 -14.34 7.89
C VAL A 384 -1.61 -13.37 6.90
N ARG A 385 -2.58 -13.86 6.12
CA ARG A 385 -3.41 -13.04 5.24
C ARG A 385 -4.40 -12.19 6.05
N ARG A 386 -5.05 -11.25 5.37
CA ARG A 386 -6.17 -10.47 5.96
C ARG A 386 -7.36 -11.40 6.25
N GLY A 387 -8.22 -11.02 7.19
CA GLY A 387 -9.38 -11.81 7.59
C GLY A 387 -10.26 -12.23 6.40
N GLY A 388 -10.64 -11.31 5.51
CA GLY A 388 -11.45 -11.64 4.34
C GLY A 388 -10.78 -12.58 3.33
N GLU A 389 -9.42 -12.52 3.20
CA GLU A 389 -8.69 -13.49 2.38
C GLU A 389 -8.71 -14.89 3.02
N TYR A 390 -8.61 -14.96 4.34
CA TYR A 390 -8.69 -16.21 5.10
C TYR A 390 -10.11 -16.80 5.02
N GLU A 391 -11.12 -15.98 5.18
CA GLU A 391 -12.53 -16.37 5.13
C GLU A 391 -12.96 -16.89 3.76
N SER A 392 -12.34 -16.42 2.68
CA SER A 392 -12.59 -16.92 1.32
C SER A 392 -11.99 -18.30 1.03
N GLY A 393 -11.27 -18.90 1.99
CA GLY A 393 -10.69 -20.24 1.93
C GLY A 393 -9.22 -20.27 2.34
N HIS A 394 -8.85 -21.23 3.18
CA HIS A 394 -7.50 -21.37 3.75
C HIS A 394 -7.05 -22.83 3.78
N ALA A 395 -5.75 -23.04 3.96
CA ALA A 395 -5.20 -24.40 4.10
C ALA A 395 -5.75 -25.08 5.36
N PRO A 396 -6.00 -26.40 5.34
CA PRO A 396 -6.52 -27.11 6.49
C PRO A 396 -5.67 -26.87 7.76
N ARG A 397 -6.37 -26.79 8.90
CA ARG A 397 -5.77 -26.56 10.22
C ARG A 397 -5.09 -25.21 10.40
N ALA A 398 -5.15 -24.29 9.44
CA ALA A 398 -4.55 -22.97 9.57
C ALA A 398 -5.31 -22.11 10.58
N ALA A 399 -4.59 -21.55 11.55
CA ALA A 399 -5.09 -20.49 12.41
C ALA A 399 -4.77 -19.13 11.78
N THR A 400 -5.71 -18.20 11.86
CA THR A 400 -5.52 -16.85 11.30
C THR A 400 -4.76 -15.94 12.26
N ALA A 401 -3.71 -15.27 11.76
CA ALA A 401 -2.97 -14.24 12.47
C ALA A 401 -2.44 -13.21 11.44
N PRO A 402 -3.24 -12.23 11.03
CA PRO A 402 -2.88 -11.27 9.99
C PRO A 402 -1.56 -10.56 10.30
N LEU A 403 -0.69 -10.44 9.27
CA LEU A 403 0.66 -9.87 9.42
C LEU A 403 0.65 -8.47 10.06
N ALA A 404 -0.33 -7.63 9.71
CA ALA A 404 -0.43 -6.28 10.25
C ALA A 404 -0.52 -6.25 11.79
N ASN A 405 -1.24 -7.21 12.38
CA ASN A 405 -1.50 -7.31 13.83
C ASN A 405 -0.86 -8.56 14.45
N LEU A 406 0.18 -9.12 13.78
CA LEU A 406 0.76 -10.41 14.16
C LEU A 406 1.26 -10.44 15.61
N ARG A 407 1.94 -9.37 16.06
CA ARG A 407 2.47 -9.26 17.42
C ARG A 407 1.39 -9.29 18.50
N GLU A 408 0.17 -8.83 18.18
CA GLU A 408 -0.97 -8.78 19.10
C GLU A 408 -1.81 -10.05 19.05
N THR A 409 -1.92 -10.66 17.87
CA THR A 409 -2.79 -11.83 17.65
C THR A 409 -2.10 -13.14 17.99
N LEU A 410 -0.82 -13.26 17.69
CA LEU A 410 -0.07 -14.49 17.88
C LEU A 410 -0.08 -15.02 19.34
N PRO A 411 0.11 -14.18 20.39
CA PRO A 411 0.03 -14.64 21.77
C PRO A 411 -1.34 -15.23 22.17
N LYS A 412 -2.42 -14.80 21.49
CA LYS A 412 -3.79 -15.27 21.78
C LYS A 412 -4.06 -16.68 21.25
N LEU A 413 -3.23 -17.20 20.34
CA LEU A 413 -3.39 -18.51 19.72
C LEU A 413 -2.80 -19.66 20.57
N ASN A 414 -2.18 -19.37 21.72
CA ASN A 414 -1.58 -20.37 22.62
C ASN A 414 -0.66 -21.37 21.90
N LEU A 415 0.14 -20.89 20.94
CA LEU A 415 1.07 -21.72 20.17
C LEU A 415 2.30 -22.08 21.00
N ASN A 416 2.89 -23.24 20.70
CA ASN A 416 4.17 -23.64 21.29
C ASN A 416 5.33 -23.18 20.39
N PRO A 417 6.18 -22.23 20.83
CA PRO A 417 7.27 -21.68 20.01
C PRO A 417 8.32 -22.70 19.56
N SER A 418 8.44 -23.84 20.26
CA SER A 418 9.40 -24.92 19.91
C SER A 418 8.85 -25.92 18.91
N ARG A 419 7.54 -25.92 18.66
CA ARG A 419 6.92 -26.81 17.68
C ARG A 419 7.13 -26.32 16.25
N LYS A 420 7.16 -27.27 15.32
CA LYS A 420 7.20 -26.99 13.89
C LYS A 420 5.99 -26.14 13.50
N THR A 421 6.23 -24.98 12.93
CA THR A 421 5.20 -24.00 12.56
C THR A 421 5.37 -23.57 11.11
N ALA A 422 4.43 -23.94 10.26
CA ALA A 422 4.37 -23.50 8.88
C ALA A 422 3.60 -22.18 8.79
N VAL A 423 4.19 -21.19 8.15
CA VAL A 423 3.59 -19.85 7.97
C VAL A 423 3.26 -19.66 6.50
N ILE A 424 1.98 -19.41 6.22
CA ILE A 424 1.45 -19.26 4.86
C ILE A 424 0.81 -17.88 4.67
N CYS A 425 0.91 -17.36 3.45
CA CYS A 425 0.17 -16.19 2.99
C CYS A 425 -0.31 -16.42 1.55
N ALA A 426 -0.67 -15.40 0.79
CA ALA A 426 -1.09 -15.57 -0.61
C ALA A 426 0.02 -16.13 -1.52
N GLY A 427 1.28 -15.65 -1.38
CA GLY A 427 2.36 -16.00 -2.31
C GLY A 427 3.74 -16.29 -1.69
N GLY A 428 3.88 -16.28 -0.36
CA GLY A 428 5.17 -16.53 0.32
C GLY A 428 5.91 -15.25 0.78
N TYR A 429 5.47 -14.07 0.36
CA TYR A 429 6.09 -12.78 0.68
C TYR A 429 5.77 -12.31 2.12
N ARG A 430 4.49 -12.18 2.46
CA ARG A 430 4.03 -11.78 3.80
C ARG A 430 4.42 -12.79 4.87
N SER A 431 4.42 -14.07 4.53
CA SER A 431 4.83 -15.14 5.45
C SER A 431 6.32 -15.11 5.77
N SER A 432 7.18 -14.63 4.87
CA SER A 432 8.60 -14.41 5.17
C SER A 432 8.78 -13.29 6.22
N ALA A 433 8.08 -12.16 6.05
CA ALA A 433 8.06 -11.10 7.06
C ALA A 433 7.51 -11.61 8.41
N ALA A 434 6.44 -12.41 8.36
CA ALA A 434 5.86 -13.00 9.56
C ALA A 434 6.84 -13.96 10.28
N THR A 435 7.57 -14.81 9.55
CA THR A 435 8.56 -15.70 10.17
C THR A 435 9.68 -14.92 10.87
N SER A 436 10.15 -13.81 10.31
CA SER A 436 11.16 -12.96 10.97
C SER A 436 10.63 -12.34 12.26
N ILE A 437 9.37 -11.89 12.29
CA ILE A 437 8.71 -11.41 13.51
C ILE A 437 8.55 -12.55 14.52
N MET A 438 8.11 -13.73 14.09
CA MET A 438 7.93 -14.89 14.97
C MET A 438 9.25 -15.37 15.59
N GLN A 439 10.36 -15.33 14.83
CA GLN A 439 11.68 -15.58 15.41
C GLN A 439 12.01 -14.61 16.54
N SER A 440 11.72 -13.31 16.36
CA SER A 440 11.93 -12.30 17.41
C SER A 440 11.03 -12.51 18.64
N LEU A 441 9.95 -13.29 18.50
CA LEU A 441 9.03 -13.72 19.57
C LEU A 441 9.37 -15.10 20.14
N GLY A 442 10.54 -15.66 19.78
CA GLY A 442 11.06 -16.91 20.35
C GLY A 442 10.65 -18.19 19.64
N PHE A 443 10.03 -18.12 18.47
CA PHE A 443 9.75 -19.31 17.65
C PHE A 443 11.05 -19.81 17.01
N THR A 444 11.35 -21.10 17.20
CA THR A 444 12.64 -21.69 16.79
C THR A 444 12.54 -22.67 15.63
N ASN A 445 11.34 -23.12 15.28
CA ASN A 445 11.13 -24.14 14.24
C ASN A 445 10.08 -23.69 13.22
N LEU A 446 10.45 -22.70 12.44
CA LEU A 446 9.58 -22.02 11.45
C LEU A 446 9.86 -22.51 10.04
N LEU A 447 8.80 -22.60 9.24
CA LEU A 447 8.84 -22.93 7.82
C LEU A 447 8.07 -21.83 7.06
N ASN A 448 8.65 -21.26 6.00
CA ASN A 448 7.94 -20.35 5.11
C ASN A 448 7.36 -21.11 3.91
N VAL A 449 6.05 -20.98 3.66
CA VAL A 449 5.38 -21.69 2.56
C VAL A 449 5.47 -20.86 1.27
N THR A 450 6.29 -21.33 0.32
CA THR A 450 6.45 -20.69 -0.99
C THR A 450 5.22 -20.90 -1.87
N GLY A 451 4.86 -19.88 -2.66
CA GLY A 451 3.66 -19.90 -3.50
C GLY A 451 2.35 -19.73 -2.72
N GLY A 452 2.35 -19.97 -1.42
CA GLY A 452 1.26 -19.68 -0.51
C GLY A 452 -0.09 -20.29 -0.90
N THR A 453 -1.18 -19.69 -0.43
CA THR A 453 -2.55 -20.15 -0.70
C THR A 453 -2.90 -20.10 -2.20
N ASN A 454 -2.29 -19.20 -2.98
CA ASN A 454 -2.49 -19.17 -4.43
C ASN A 454 -1.99 -20.46 -5.11
N ALA A 455 -0.80 -20.94 -4.72
CA ALA A 455 -0.28 -22.20 -5.22
C ALA A 455 -1.05 -23.40 -4.66
N TRP A 456 -1.52 -23.34 -3.40
CA TRP A 456 -2.35 -24.36 -2.77
C TRP A 456 -3.65 -24.60 -3.55
N ILE A 457 -4.38 -23.52 -3.86
CA ILE A 457 -5.63 -23.58 -4.64
C ILE A 457 -5.36 -24.06 -6.08
N LYS A 458 -4.30 -23.53 -6.71
CA LYS A 458 -3.91 -23.92 -8.08
C LYS A 458 -3.54 -25.41 -8.18
N ALA A 459 -3.00 -26.00 -7.13
CA ALA A 459 -2.71 -27.43 -7.04
C ALA A 459 -3.98 -28.29 -6.84
N GLY A 460 -5.16 -27.69 -6.66
CA GLY A 460 -6.41 -28.39 -6.42
C GLY A 460 -6.52 -29.00 -5.02
N TYR A 461 -5.73 -28.49 -4.05
CA TYR A 461 -5.79 -28.98 -2.69
C TYR A 461 -7.03 -28.45 -1.95
N GLU A 462 -7.52 -29.24 -1.00
CA GLU A 462 -8.67 -28.89 -0.18
C GLU A 462 -8.45 -27.58 0.58
N VAL A 463 -9.49 -26.74 0.61
CA VAL A 463 -9.52 -25.51 1.43
C VAL A 463 -10.64 -25.63 2.46
N GLU A 464 -10.36 -25.15 3.66
CA GLU A 464 -11.37 -24.96 4.70
C GLU A 464 -11.98 -23.57 4.60
N MET A 465 -13.28 -23.49 4.93
CA MET A 465 -14.03 -22.25 5.05
C MET A 465 -14.41 -22.02 6.50
N PRO A 466 -14.46 -20.79 7.03
CA PRO A 466 -14.93 -20.53 8.39
C PRO A 466 -16.31 -21.14 8.63
N GLY A 467 -16.44 -21.92 9.67
CA GLY A 467 -17.70 -22.61 10.02
C GLY A 467 -17.86 -24.04 9.47
N THR A 468 -16.92 -24.55 8.67
CA THR A 468 -16.88 -25.95 8.21
C THR A 468 -15.98 -26.85 9.07
N ALA A 469 -15.61 -26.43 10.29
CA ALA A 469 -14.82 -27.27 11.19
C ALA A 469 -15.46 -28.65 11.30
N ALA A 470 -14.77 -29.68 10.77
CA ALA A 470 -15.18 -31.07 10.88
C ALA A 470 -15.50 -31.39 12.34
N ALA A 471 -16.67 -31.96 12.59
CA ALA A 471 -17.09 -32.42 13.91
C ALA A 471 -15.94 -33.22 14.53
N ALA A 472 -15.43 -32.72 15.65
CA ALA A 472 -14.38 -33.39 16.40
C ALA A 472 -14.80 -34.86 16.63
N SER A 473 -13.99 -35.76 16.14
CA SER A 473 -14.20 -37.19 16.43
C SER A 473 -14.21 -37.38 17.95
N PRO A 474 -15.18 -38.11 18.52
CA PRO A 474 -15.28 -38.29 19.97
C PRO A 474 -14.01 -38.97 20.51
N SER A 475 -13.47 -38.42 21.57
CA SER A 475 -12.40 -39.03 22.35
C SER A 475 -12.77 -40.46 22.71
N PRO A 476 -11.85 -41.47 22.63
CA PRO A 476 -12.12 -42.76 23.15
C PRO A 476 -12.33 -42.66 24.66
N GLN A 477 -13.50 -43.02 25.12
CA GLN A 477 -13.77 -43.22 26.54
C GLN A 477 -12.81 -44.26 27.07
N ALA A 478 -12.08 -43.91 28.11
CA ALA A 478 -11.32 -44.88 28.91
C ALA A 478 -12.30 -45.86 29.55
N GLU A 479 -12.37 -47.07 29.05
CA GLU A 479 -12.97 -48.18 29.76
C GLU A 479 -12.08 -48.47 30.98
N ARG A 480 -12.63 -48.19 32.14
CA ARG A 480 -12.17 -48.72 33.39
C ARG A 480 -12.91 -50.05 33.58
N GLY A 481 -12.20 -51.14 33.54
CA GLY A 481 -12.49 -52.42 34.11
C GLY A 481 -11.44 -52.77 35.16
#